data_fc467715768cf45f52b8f2d8ad18c67c
#
_entry.id   fc467715768cf45f52b8f2d8ad18c67c
#
_cell.length_a   1.000
_cell.length_b   1.000
_cell.length_c   1.000
_cell.angle_alpha   90.00
_cell.angle_beta   90.00
_cell.angle_gamma   90.00
#
_symmetry.space_group_name_H-M   'P 1'
#
loop_
_entity.id
_entity.type
_entity.pdbx_description
1 polymer ?
#
loop_
_entity_poly.entity_id
_entity_poly.type
_entity_poly.pdbx_seq_one_letter_code
_entity_poly.pdbx_strand_id
1 'polypeptide(L)'
;MRSLSFIEVHNSGMPVRIVFAPGVPGSNMKEKKAYCEKNLDWIRKLLTYEPRASSSSYGVLVTNPNSSEAHIGALFFDSSGWHDMCGHASMGLACYLVRSGLVSRAQGATEIRLETPAGIVKLSVDLSGKVTLVNVPSFVVGDARVKSSKFGDLTVHLAYGGNLYGIVDLDELGINWDSITIKELAELSGELWIRVSESAKSLCPYELYGFRFSKNISLKPLRYYGILVFGSPQRPLLDRSPSGTGSSAHLAYLYSRGFVKKMEFVEFVSAIGTTFLGRVVGETAFEKWNAVVPEISTATRACYITAYTTVVLEPDDPLGEGFTPLPI
;
A
#
# COMPACT_ATOMS: atom_id res chain seq x y z
N MET A 1 -2.19 -13.13 -30.83
CA MET A 1 -1.79 -13.58 -29.51
C MET A 1 -0.87 -12.54 -28.88
N ARG A 2 -1.14 -12.09 -27.65
CA ARG A 2 -0.22 -11.27 -26.85
C ARG A 2 0.24 -12.08 -25.67
N SER A 3 1.48 -11.88 -25.23
CA SER A 3 1.99 -12.50 -24.02
C SER A 3 2.73 -11.49 -23.16
N LEU A 4 2.70 -11.67 -21.86
CA LEU A 4 3.39 -10.84 -20.90
C LEU A 4 4.03 -11.71 -19.83
N SER A 5 5.36 -11.58 -19.68
CA SER A 5 6.09 -12.25 -18.62
C SER A 5 6.19 -11.37 -17.39
N PHE A 6 6.03 -11.95 -16.22
CA PHE A 6 6.13 -11.27 -14.93
C PHE A 6 6.73 -12.19 -13.87
N ILE A 7 7.21 -11.58 -12.81
CA ILE A 7 7.67 -12.27 -11.62
C ILE A 7 6.61 -12.10 -10.55
N GLU A 8 6.25 -13.17 -9.87
CA GLU A 8 5.37 -13.11 -8.72
C GLU A 8 6.18 -13.25 -7.42
N VAL A 9 5.96 -12.32 -6.52
CA VAL A 9 6.48 -12.37 -5.15
C VAL A 9 5.32 -12.17 -4.19
N HIS A 10 5.47 -12.56 -2.94
CA HIS A 10 4.61 -12.03 -1.90
C HIS A 10 5.42 -11.32 -0.84
N ASN A 11 4.83 -10.31 -0.22
CA ASN A 11 5.35 -9.68 0.98
C ASN A 11 4.30 -9.79 2.09
N SER A 12 4.64 -10.52 3.15
CA SER A 12 3.76 -10.72 4.31
C SER A 12 2.36 -11.23 3.94
N GLY A 13 2.29 -12.09 2.91
CA GLY A 13 1.06 -12.71 2.43
C GLY A 13 0.31 -11.95 1.33
N MET A 14 0.70 -10.71 1.00
CA MET A 14 0.11 -9.97 -0.11
C MET A 14 0.93 -10.20 -1.38
N PRO A 15 0.34 -10.74 -2.47
CA PRO A 15 1.04 -11.01 -3.72
C PRO A 15 1.34 -9.72 -4.48
N VAL A 16 2.47 -9.71 -5.19
CA VAL A 16 2.91 -8.63 -6.07
C VAL A 16 3.45 -9.20 -7.36
N ARG A 17 2.92 -8.75 -8.50
CA ARG A 17 3.36 -9.11 -9.84
C ARG A 17 4.26 -8.01 -10.41
N ILE A 18 5.50 -8.34 -10.69
CA ILE A 18 6.54 -7.41 -11.14
C ILE A 18 6.70 -7.54 -12.65
N VAL A 19 6.50 -6.43 -13.36
CA VAL A 19 6.67 -6.32 -14.82
C VAL A 19 7.74 -5.28 -15.12
N PHE A 20 8.64 -5.59 -16.03
CA PHE A 20 9.66 -4.66 -16.52
C PHE A 20 9.25 -4.01 -17.82
N ALA A 21 9.15 -2.68 -17.82
CA ALA A 21 8.85 -1.85 -18.97
C ALA A 21 9.70 -0.56 -18.94
N PRO A 22 11.00 -0.63 -19.29
CA PRO A 22 11.93 0.47 -19.07
C PRO A 22 11.60 1.75 -19.84
N GLY A 23 10.94 1.65 -21.00
CA GLY A 23 10.71 2.75 -21.92
C GLY A 23 9.37 3.49 -21.74
N VAL A 24 8.77 3.54 -20.54
CA VAL A 24 7.52 4.30 -20.32
C VAL A 24 7.78 5.80 -20.51
N PRO A 25 7.03 6.47 -21.45
CA PRO A 25 7.16 7.90 -21.69
C PRO A 25 6.68 8.75 -20.52
N GLY A 26 7.35 9.88 -20.28
CA GLY A 26 7.00 10.89 -19.27
C GLY A 26 8.24 11.60 -18.73
N SER A 27 8.14 12.89 -18.45
CA SER A 27 9.23 13.72 -17.89
C SER A 27 9.36 13.58 -16.37
N ASN A 28 8.35 12.97 -15.73
CA ASN A 28 8.31 12.65 -14.31
C ASN A 28 7.41 11.43 -14.08
N MET A 29 7.43 10.87 -12.87
CA MET A 29 6.69 9.65 -12.57
C MET A 29 5.17 9.81 -12.61
N LYS A 30 4.63 11.01 -12.37
CA LYS A 30 3.19 11.29 -12.49
C LYS A 30 2.74 11.23 -13.96
N GLU A 31 3.53 11.79 -14.88
CA GLU A 31 3.26 11.69 -16.31
C GLU A 31 3.39 10.26 -16.83
N LYS A 32 4.39 9.51 -16.36
CA LYS A 32 4.52 8.07 -16.68
C LYS A 32 3.32 7.27 -16.20
N LYS A 33 2.82 7.55 -14.99
CA LYS A 33 1.58 6.94 -14.46
C LYS A 33 0.39 7.27 -15.38
N ALA A 34 0.18 8.54 -15.72
CA ALA A 34 -0.90 8.97 -16.62
C ALA A 34 -0.79 8.32 -18.01
N TYR A 35 0.44 8.14 -18.52
CA TYR A 35 0.65 7.39 -19.77
C TYR A 35 0.22 5.93 -19.65
N CYS A 36 0.57 5.26 -18.53
CA CYS A 36 0.18 3.88 -18.27
C CYS A 36 -1.34 3.74 -18.12
N GLU A 37 -1.99 4.64 -17.42
CA GLU A 37 -3.45 4.68 -17.30
C GLU A 37 -4.14 4.74 -18.65
N LYS A 38 -3.62 5.55 -19.57
CA LYS A 38 -4.22 5.75 -20.90
C LYS A 38 -3.86 4.65 -21.90
N ASN A 39 -2.62 4.15 -21.89
CA ASN A 39 -2.08 3.34 -23.00
C ASN A 39 -1.70 1.92 -22.60
N LEU A 40 -1.44 1.65 -21.31
CA LEU A 40 -0.96 0.37 -20.80
C LEU A 40 -1.89 -0.24 -19.75
N ASP A 41 -3.12 0.27 -19.59
CA ASP A 41 -4.07 -0.24 -18.59
C ASP A 41 -4.43 -1.73 -18.82
N TRP A 42 -4.27 -2.21 -20.05
CA TRP A 42 -4.40 -3.63 -20.37
C TRP A 42 -3.41 -4.51 -19.59
N ILE A 43 -2.21 -4.02 -19.24
CA ILE A 43 -1.24 -4.73 -18.38
C ILE A 43 -1.83 -4.90 -16.98
N ARG A 44 -2.37 -3.83 -16.41
CA ARG A 44 -3.03 -3.87 -15.11
C ARG A 44 -4.17 -4.89 -15.10
N LYS A 45 -5.10 -4.78 -16.06
CA LYS A 45 -6.23 -5.71 -16.20
C LYS A 45 -5.75 -7.16 -16.37
N LEU A 46 -4.75 -7.41 -17.23
CA LEU A 46 -4.21 -8.75 -17.46
C LEU A 46 -3.64 -9.38 -16.17
N LEU A 47 -3.07 -8.55 -15.30
CA LEU A 47 -2.38 -9.01 -14.08
C LEU A 47 -3.22 -8.91 -12.79
N THR A 48 -4.38 -8.24 -12.82
CA THR A 48 -5.19 -8.06 -11.61
C THR A 48 -6.65 -8.44 -11.77
N TYR A 49 -7.10 -8.74 -13.00
CA TYR A 49 -8.48 -9.16 -13.28
C TYR A 49 -8.60 -10.68 -13.37
N GLU A 50 -9.76 -11.19 -13.00
CA GLU A 50 -10.13 -12.58 -13.25
C GLU A 50 -10.33 -12.84 -14.76
N PRO A 51 -10.12 -14.06 -15.23
CA PRO A 51 -9.83 -15.28 -14.48
C PRO A 51 -8.34 -15.49 -14.16
N ARG A 52 -7.43 -14.59 -14.57
CA ARG A 52 -5.97 -14.75 -14.42
C ARG A 52 -5.42 -14.29 -13.07
N ALA A 53 -6.21 -13.56 -12.31
CA ALA A 53 -5.82 -12.98 -11.04
C ALA A 53 -6.93 -13.14 -9.99
N SER A 54 -6.72 -12.64 -8.81
CA SER A 54 -7.69 -12.62 -7.71
C SER A 54 -7.82 -11.20 -7.14
N SER A 55 -8.81 -11.00 -6.28
CA SER A 55 -9.05 -9.72 -5.59
C SER A 55 -7.84 -9.18 -4.80
N SER A 56 -6.89 -10.04 -4.45
CA SER A 56 -5.66 -9.66 -3.75
C SER A 56 -4.47 -9.38 -4.66
N SER A 57 -4.61 -9.52 -5.97
CA SER A 57 -3.50 -9.33 -6.91
C SER A 57 -3.10 -7.86 -7.00
N TYR A 58 -1.83 -7.60 -6.78
CA TYR A 58 -1.18 -6.30 -6.86
C TYR A 58 -0.05 -6.34 -7.88
N GLY A 59 0.25 -5.20 -8.50
CA GLY A 59 1.34 -5.15 -9.47
C GLY A 59 2.23 -3.93 -9.31
N VAL A 60 3.45 -4.07 -9.82
CA VAL A 60 4.39 -2.97 -10.02
C VAL A 60 4.98 -3.06 -11.41
N LEU A 61 4.87 -1.97 -12.16
CA LEU A 61 5.56 -1.80 -13.43
C LEU A 61 6.86 -1.05 -13.16
N VAL A 62 7.97 -1.72 -13.46
CA VAL A 62 9.33 -1.22 -13.26
C VAL A 62 9.76 -0.50 -14.53
N THR A 63 10.17 0.75 -14.40
CA THR A 63 10.61 1.61 -15.51
C THR A 63 11.90 2.36 -15.17
N ASN A 64 12.45 3.07 -16.14
CA ASN A 64 13.58 3.96 -15.88
C ASN A 64 13.14 5.11 -14.97
N PRO A 65 13.94 5.52 -13.98
CA PRO A 65 13.67 6.70 -13.19
C PRO A 65 13.87 7.97 -14.03
N ASN A 66 13.30 9.09 -13.60
CA ASN A 66 13.58 10.42 -14.14
C ASN A 66 14.66 11.13 -13.33
N SER A 67 14.73 10.84 -12.03
CA SER A 67 15.73 11.39 -11.11
C SER A 67 17.02 10.58 -11.14
N SER A 68 18.17 11.26 -11.19
CA SER A 68 19.49 10.64 -11.03
C SER A 68 19.75 10.13 -9.60
N GLU A 69 18.94 10.53 -8.62
CA GLU A 69 19.04 10.05 -7.25
C GLU A 69 18.39 8.68 -7.06
N ALA A 70 17.52 8.25 -7.99
CA ALA A 70 16.83 6.97 -7.91
C ALA A 70 17.51 5.91 -8.77
N HIS A 71 17.46 4.67 -8.34
CA HIS A 71 17.98 3.53 -9.09
C HIS A 71 16.96 3.02 -10.11
N ILE A 72 15.67 3.08 -9.79
CA ILE A 72 14.56 2.48 -10.55
C ILE A 72 13.31 3.33 -10.36
N GLY A 73 12.51 3.46 -11.42
CA GLY A 73 11.14 3.98 -11.36
C GLY A 73 10.14 2.85 -11.11
N ALA A 74 9.14 3.10 -10.27
CA ALA A 74 8.11 2.14 -9.91
C ALA A 74 6.71 2.76 -10.01
N LEU A 75 5.83 2.10 -10.77
CA LEU A 75 4.41 2.46 -10.95
C LEU A 75 3.55 1.32 -10.43
N PHE A 76 2.69 1.59 -9.49
CA PHE A 76 1.91 0.58 -8.77
C PHE A 76 0.48 0.50 -9.27
N PHE A 77 -0.10 -0.70 -9.24
CA PHE A 77 -1.48 -0.91 -9.66
C PHE A 77 -2.13 -2.12 -8.96
N ASP A 78 -3.45 -2.07 -8.88
CA ASP A 78 -4.30 -3.19 -8.50
C ASP A 78 -5.56 -3.25 -9.38
N SER A 79 -6.56 -4.02 -8.98
CA SER A 79 -7.81 -4.13 -9.75
C SER A 79 -8.63 -2.83 -9.74
N SER A 80 -8.39 -1.91 -8.80
CA SER A 80 -9.10 -0.63 -8.71
C SER A 80 -8.46 0.48 -9.55
N GLY A 81 -7.14 0.39 -9.84
CA GLY A 81 -6.46 1.42 -10.63
C GLY A 81 -4.94 1.45 -10.46
N TRP A 82 -4.35 2.58 -10.87
CA TRP A 82 -2.95 2.92 -10.70
C TRP A 82 -2.78 3.84 -9.48
N HIS A 83 -1.72 3.62 -8.69
CA HIS A 83 -1.50 4.29 -7.42
C HIS A 83 -0.16 5.02 -7.36
N ASP A 84 -0.11 6.06 -6.53
CA ASP A 84 1.10 6.89 -6.41
C ASP A 84 2.20 6.20 -5.60
N MET A 85 1.83 5.36 -4.65
CA MET A 85 2.78 4.61 -3.82
C MET A 85 2.15 3.31 -3.29
N CYS A 86 3.01 2.28 -3.15
CA CYS A 86 2.65 1.03 -2.50
C CYS A 86 3.82 0.47 -1.69
N GLY A 87 3.69 0.47 -0.36
CA GLY A 87 4.78 0.05 0.54
C GLY A 87 5.10 -1.45 0.43
N HIS A 88 4.10 -2.33 0.45
CA HIS A 88 4.37 -3.77 0.38
C HIS A 88 4.93 -4.19 -1.00
N ALA A 89 4.45 -3.57 -2.08
CA ALA A 89 4.97 -3.84 -3.42
C ALA A 89 6.41 -3.31 -3.60
N SER A 90 6.73 -2.14 -3.03
CA SER A 90 8.10 -1.61 -2.99
C SER A 90 9.04 -2.55 -2.25
N MET A 91 8.63 -3.08 -1.09
CA MET A 91 9.41 -4.06 -0.33
C MET A 91 9.60 -5.37 -1.10
N GLY A 92 8.53 -5.87 -1.76
CA GLY A 92 8.58 -7.05 -2.61
C GLY A 92 9.53 -6.88 -3.80
N LEU A 93 9.46 -5.73 -4.47
CA LEU A 93 10.36 -5.38 -5.56
C LEU A 93 11.82 -5.31 -5.09
N ALA A 94 12.10 -4.61 -3.99
CA ALA A 94 13.45 -4.50 -3.44
C ALA A 94 14.05 -5.87 -3.10
N CYS A 95 13.26 -6.73 -2.46
CA CYS A 95 13.66 -8.11 -2.18
C CYS A 95 14.00 -8.89 -3.46
N TYR A 96 13.15 -8.78 -4.49
CA TYR A 96 13.39 -9.44 -5.77
C TYR A 96 14.69 -8.94 -6.42
N LEU A 97 14.90 -7.63 -6.50
CA LEU A 97 16.08 -7.02 -7.14
C LEU A 97 17.40 -7.50 -6.51
N VAL A 98 17.44 -7.60 -5.18
CA VAL A 98 18.64 -8.08 -4.46
C VAL A 98 18.81 -9.59 -4.62
N ARG A 99 17.74 -10.36 -4.57
CA ARG A 99 17.81 -11.82 -4.63
C ARG A 99 18.09 -12.37 -6.02
N SER A 100 17.59 -11.69 -7.05
CA SER A 100 17.87 -12.06 -8.45
C SER A 100 19.25 -11.63 -8.92
N GLY A 101 19.99 -10.82 -8.12
CA GLY A 101 21.30 -10.30 -8.50
C GLY A 101 21.22 -9.10 -9.45
N LEU A 102 20.03 -8.57 -9.75
CA LEU A 102 19.87 -7.34 -10.54
C LEU A 102 20.44 -6.11 -9.82
N VAL A 103 20.46 -6.15 -8.49
CA VAL A 103 21.20 -5.21 -7.66
C VAL A 103 22.23 -6.01 -6.86
N SER A 104 23.49 -5.63 -6.98
CA SER A 104 24.60 -6.29 -6.27
C SER A 104 24.44 -6.16 -4.75
N ARG A 105 24.62 -7.27 -4.04
CA ARG A 105 24.56 -7.26 -2.57
C ARG A 105 25.74 -6.52 -1.97
N ALA A 106 25.45 -5.61 -1.04
CA ALA A 106 26.47 -5.00 -0.18
C ALA A 106 26.92 -5.99 0.92
N GLN A 107 28.05 -5.72 1.57
CA GLN A 107 28.52 -6.50 2.74
C GLN A 107 27.60 -6.39 3.97
N GLY A 108 26.72 -5.36 3.98
CA GLY A 108 25.66 -5.16 4.97
C GLY A 108 24.29 -5.12 4.33
N ALA A 109 23.48 -4.13 4.69
CA ALA A 109 22.19 -3.89 4.04
C ALA A 109 22.38 -3.25 2.66
N THR A 110 21.64 -3.74 1.66
CA THR A 110 21.67 -3.20 0.30
C THR A 110 20.61 -2.11 0.15
N GLU A 111 21.04 -0.89 -0.14
CA GLU A 111 20.13 0.24 -0.33
C GLU A 111 19.59 0.28 -1.76
N ILE A 112 18.29 0.52 -1.87
CA ILE A 112 17.57 0.72 -3.14
C ILE A 112 16.73 1.99 -3.02
N ARG A 113 16.85 2.89 -3.99
CA ARG A 113 16.02 4.09 -4.12
C ARG A 113 15.08 3.93 -5.28
N LEU A 114 13.76 3.92 -4.98
CA LEU A 114 12.70 3.88 -5.98
C LEU A 114 12.13 5.27 -6.17
N GLU A 115 12.02 5.73 -7.41
CA GLU A 115 11.23 6.90 -7.77
C GLU A 115 9.78 6.47 -8.04
N THR A 116 8.85 7.08 -7.34
CA THR A 116 7.42 6.81 -7.44
C THR A 116 6.65 8.11 -7.74
N PRO A 117 5.40 8.08 -8.17
CA PRO A 117 4.60 9.30 -8.33
C PRO A 117 4.45 10.12 -7.04
N ALA A 118 4.54 9.48 -5.86
CA ALA A 118 4.51 10.15 -4.56
C ALA A 118 5.88 10.72 -4.12
N GLY A 119 6.97 10.38 -4.83
CA GLY A 119 8.33 10.81 -4.50
C GLY A 119 9.33 9.65 -4.42
N ILE A 120 10.55 9.96 -4.00
CA ILE A 120 11.61 8.95 -3.84
C ILE A 120 11.48 8.29 -2.47
N VAL A 121 11.44 6.96 -2.47
CA VAL A 121 11.47 6.14 -1.27
C VAL A 121 12.76 5.34 -1.19
N LYS A 122 13.27 5.17 0.03
CA LYS A 122 14.50 4.45 0.30
C LYS A 122 14.18 3.10 0.95
N LEU A 123 14.70 2.04 0.38
CA LEU A 123 14.58 0.71 0.94
C LEU A 123 15.97 0.17 1.27
N SER A 124 16.05 -0.67 2.27
CA SER A 124 17.22 -1.47 2.54
C SER A 124 16.83 -2.93 2.75
N VAL A 125 17.60 -3.84 2.15
CA VAL A 125 17.45 -5.29 2.31
C VAL A 125 18.69 -5.79 3.02
N ASP A 126 18.54 -6.31 4.23
CA ASP A 126 19.66 -6.85 4.99
C ASP A 126 20.02 -8.28 4.56
N LEU A 127 21.09 -8.83 5.14
CA LEU A 127 21.58 -10.17 4.82
C LEU A 127 20.58 -11.28 5.18
N SER A 128 19.70 -11.04 6.15
CA SER A 128 18.64 -11.98 6.53
C SER A 128 17.44 -11.94 5.57
N GLY A 129 17.35 -10.92 4.72
CA GLY A 129 16.21 -10.65 3.83
C GLY A 129 15.10 -9.86 4.50
N LYS A 130 15.35 -9.25 5.66
CA LYS A 130 14.47 -8.24 6.25
C LYS A 130 14.53 -6.99 5.37
N VAL A 131 13.37 -6.41 5.09
CA VAL A 131 13.26 -5.18 4.29
C VAL A 131 12.81 -4.03 5.16
N THR A 132 13.48 -2.89 5.04
CA THR A 132 13.13 -1.62 5.68
C THR A 132 12.84 -0.59 4.61
N LEU A 133 11.74 0.13 4.75
CA LEU A 133 11.28 1.21 3.90
C LEU A 133 11.27 2.51 4.69
N VAL A 134 12.05 3.51 4.27
CA VAL A 134 11.83 4.91 4.65
C VAL A 134 10.88 5.51 3.63
N ASN A 135 9.65 5.73 4.05
CA ASN A 135 8.56 6.14 3.17
C ASN A 135 8.55 7.65 2.95
N VAL A 136 7.68 8.11 2.05
CA VAL A 136 7.41 9.53 1.83
C VAL A 136 6.89 10.20 3.11
N PRO A 137 7.00 11.55 3.24
CA PRO A 137 6.42 12.27 4.36
C PRO A 137 4.96 11.90 4.58
N SER A 138 4.60 11.64 5.83
CA SER A 138 3.26 11.21 6.22
C SER A 138 2.68 12.17 7.24
N PHE A 139 1.39 12.49 7.13
CA PHE A 139 0.76 13.56 7.91
C PHE A 139 -0.74 13.31 8.12
N VAL A 140 -1.28 13.94 9.15
CA VAL A 140 -2.73 14.00 9.39
C VAL A 140 -3.32 15.15 8.60
N VAL A 141 -4.41 14.87 7.88
CA VAL A 141 -5.13 15.85 7.06
C VAL A 141 -6.23 16.53 7.89
N GLY A 142 -6.93 15.77 8.69
CA GLY A 142 -8.05 16.22 9.52
C GLY A 142 -8.99 15.08 9.88
N ASP A 143 -10.14 15.42 10.42
CA ASP A 143 -11.15 14.47 10.87
C ASP A 143 -12.45 14.66 10.10
N ALA A 144 -13.12 13.55 9.74
CA ALA A 144 -14.48 13.54 9.19
C ALA A 144 -15.41 12.87 10.21
N ARG A 145 -16.45 13.62 10.64
CA ARG A 145 -17.50 13.05 11.50
C ARG A 145 -18.62 12.53 10.63
N VAL A 146 -18.97 11.28 10.85
CA VAL A 146 -19.99 10.58 10.05
C VAL A 146 -20.88 9.75 10.95
N LYS A 147 -22.08 9.45 10.47
CA LYS A 147 -23.02 8.58 11.15
C LYS A 147 -23.10 7.24 10.42
N SER A 148 -22.68 6.17 11.07
CA SER A 148 -22.86 4.81 10.56
C SER A 148 -24.22 4.26 10.95
N SER A 149 -24.81 3.48 10.06
CA SER A 149 -26.09 2.80 10.30
C SER A 149 -26.00 1.80 11.46
N LYS A 150 -24.86 1.15 11.65
CA LYS A 150 -24.63 0.10 12.66
C LYS A 150 -23.94 0.62 13.91
N PHE A 151 -22.98 1.54 13.77
CA PHE A 151 -22.08 1.96 14.85
C PHE A 151 -22.38 3.38 15.37
N GLY A 152 -23.42 4.05 14.86
CA GLY A 152 -23.78 5.40 15.30
C GLY A 152 -22.78 6.47 14.84
N ASP A 153 -22.61 7.50 15.66
CA ASP A 153 -21.68 8.59 15.34
C ASP A 153 -20.23 8.13 15.52
N LEU A 154 -19.42 8.31 14.50
CA LEU A 154 -18.01 7.96 14.52
C LEU A 154 -17.12 9.02 13.85
N THR A 155 -15.87 9.07 14.27
CA THR A 155 -14.85 9.93 13.67
C THR A 155 -13.93 9.08 12.79
N VAL A 156 -13.69 9.56 11.57
CA VAL A 156 -12.70 9.01 10.65
C VAL A 156 -11.52 9.99 10.58
N HIS A 157 -10.35 9.55 11.00
CA HIS A 157 -9.14 10.35 10.97
C HIS A 157 -8.48 10.22 9.61
N LEU A 158 -8.40 11.31 8.84
CA LEU A 158 -7.79 11.31 7.52
C LEU A 158 -6.29 11.54 7.64
N ALA A 159 -5.50 10.59 7.16
CA ALA A 159 -4.06 10.66 7.19
C ALA A 159 -3.44 10.15 5.87
N TYR A 160 -2.35 10.79 5.46
CA TYR A 160 -1.58 10.47 4.26
C TYR A 160 -0.31 9.72 4.61
N GLY A 161 -0.01 8.67 3.85
CA GLY A 161 1.22 7.87 4.00
C GLY A 161 1.77 7.37 2.65
N GLY A 162 1.60 8.20 1.60
CA GLY A 162 1.84 7.85 0.20
C GLY A 162 0.53 7.64 -0.59
N ASN A 163 -0.56 7.33 0.12
CA ASN A 163 -1.96 7.43 -0.29
C ASN A 163 -2.75 7.97 0.90
N LEU A 164 -3.96 8.48 0.65
CA LEU A 164 -4.86 9.00 1.69
C LEU A 164 -5.71 7.86 2.27
N TYR A 165 -5.75 7.76 3.59
CA TYR A 165 -6.50 6.76 4.33
C TYR A 165 -7.47 7.40 5.32
N GLY A 166 -8.63 6.78 5.49
CA GLY A 166 -9.48 7.00 6.66
C GLY A 166 -9.09 5.99 7.76
N ILE A 167 -8.58 6.48 8.87
CA ILE A 167 -8.28 5.65 10.04
C ILE A 167 -9.51 5.64 10.94
N VAL A 168 -10.01 4.45 11.24
CA VAL A 168 -11.13 4.21 12.16
C VAL A 168 -10.56 3.52 13.40
N ASP A 169 -10.54 4.24 14.51
CA ASP A 169 -10.06 3.72 15.77
C ASP A 169 -11.17 2.96 16.50
N LEU A 170 -11.04 1.65 16.56
CA LEU A 170 -12.03 0.78 17.21
C LEU A 170 -12.01 0.92 18.74
N ASP A 171 -10.93 1.46 19.33
CA ASP A 171 -10.88 1.79 20.74
C ASP A 171 -11.76 3.00 21.06
N GLU A 172 -11.74 4.04 20.21
CA GLU A 172 -12.65 5.19 20.35
C GLU A 172 -14.12 4.79 20.24
N LEU A 173 -14.43 3.76 19.46
CA LEU A 173 -15.78 3.23 19.29
C LEU A 173 -16.19 2.24 20.37
N GLY A 174 -15.29 1.86 21.28
CA GLY A 174 -15.53 0.82 22.29
C GLY A 174 -15.77 -0.58 21.69
N ILE A 175 -15.36 -0.81 20.43
CA ILE A 175 -15.56 -2.09 19.74
C ILE A 175 -14.47 -3.07 20.16
N ASN A 176 -14.88 -4.25 20.65
CA ASN A 176 -13.95 -5.34 20.85
C ASN A 176 -13.63 -6.02 19.52
N TRP A 177 -12.36 -6.30 19.28
CA TRP A 177 -11.92 -6.98 18.06
C TRP A 177 -12.62 -8.32 17.83
N ASP A 178 -12.83 -9.11 18.89
CA ASP A 178 -13.46 -10.42 18.82
C ASP A 178 -14.98 -10.36 18.51
N SER A 179 -15.56 -9.15 18.57
CA SER A 179 -16.98 -8.92 18.30
C SER A 179 -17.28 -8.40 16.89
N ILE A 180 -16.23 -8.19 16.06
CA ILE A 180 -16.38 -7.68 14.70
C ILE A 180 -15.66 -8.58 13.70
N THR A 181 -16.34 -8.89 12.62
CA THR A 181 -15.80 -9.73 11.54
C THR A 181 -15.15 -8.87 10.43
N ILE A 182 -14.24 -9.48 9.65
CA ILE A 182 -13.67 -8.84 8.46
C ILE A 182 -14.77 -8.42 7.46
N LYS A 183 -15.83 -9.21 7.34
CA LYS A 183 -16.99 -8.87 6.49
C LYS A 183 -17.68 -7.59 6.96
N GLU A 184 -17.89 -7.44 8.25
CA GLU A 184 -18.50 -6.23 8.81
C GLU A 184 -17.59 -5.00 8.67
N LEU A 185 -16.27 -5.17 8.76
CA LEU A 185 -15.32 -4.08 8.44
C LEU A 185 -15.37 -3.68 6.96
N ALA A 186 -15.54 -4.65 6.07
CA ALA A 186 -15.69 -4.38 4.63
C ALA A 186 -17.02 -3.65 4.33
N GLU A 187 -18.12 -4.05 4.96
CA GLU A 187 -19.42 -3.38 4.85
C GLU A 187 -19.34 -1.93 5.40
N LEU A 188 -18.72 -1.76 6.56
CA LEU A 188 -18.49 -0.42 7.14
C LEU A 188 -17.61 0.43 6.23
N SER A 189 -16.56 -0.13 5.66
CA SER A 189 -15.71 0.58 4.68
C SER A 189 -16.54 1.11 3.50
N GLY A 190 -17.45 0.31 2.94
CA GLY A 190 -18.35 0.71 1.86
C GLY A 190 -19.27 1.87 2.25
N GLU A 191 -19.84 1.81 3.47
CA GLU A 191 -20.67 2.89 4.01
C GLU A 191 -19.86 4.19 4.21
N LEU A 192 -18.68 4.08 4.81
CA LEU A 192 -17.80 5.22 5.07
C LEU A 192 -17.30 5.87 3.78
N TRP A 193 -17.06 5.09 2.73
CA TRP A 193 -16.59 5.61 1.45
C TRP A 193 -17.53 6.67 0.90
N ILE A 194 -18.83 6.38 0.89
CA ILE A 194 -19.85 7.28 0.40
C ILE A 194 -19.91 8.58 1.22
N ARG A 195 -19.71 8.47 2.54
CA ARG A 195 -19.88 9.59 3.48
C ARG A 195 -18.63 10.46 3.64
N VAL A 196 -17.43 9.85 3.47
CA VAL A 196 -16.14 10.51 3.75
C VAL A 196 -15.48 11.10 2.51
N SER A 197 -15.78 10.57 1.31
CA SER A 197 -15.09 10.98 0.08
C SER A 197 -15.19 12.48 -0.22
N GLU A 198 -16.35 13.09 -0.01
CA GLU A 198 -16.54 14.55 -0.25
C GLU A 198 -15.78 15.39 0.79
N SER A 199 -15.84 14.97 2.06
CA SER A 199 -15.09 15.62 3.14
C SER A 199 -13.59 15.53 2.90
N ALA A 200 -13.10 14.36 2.47
CA ALA A 200 -11.70 14.17 2.13
C ALA A 200 -11.24 15.09 1.00
N LYS A 201 -12.02 15.21 -0.08
CA LYS A 201 -11.72 16.11 -1.22
C LYS A 201 -11.68 17.60 -0.81
N SER A 202 -12.50 18.01 0.14
CA SER A 202 -12.50 19.39 0.64
C SER A 202 -11.28 19.73 1.49
N LEU A 203 -10.66 18.75 2.12
CA LEU A 203 -9.53 18.91 3.03
C LEU A 203 -8.17 18.81 2.35
N CYS A 204 -8.05 17.97 1.31
CA CYS A 204 -6.79 17.76 0.61
C CYS A 204 -7.01 17.33 -0.85
N PRO A 205 -5.99 17.48 -1.73
CA PRO A 205 -6.07 17.12 -3.15
C PRO A 205 -5.90 15.63 -3.43
N TYR A 206 -5.68 14.81 -2.39
CA TYR A 206 -5.41 13.38 -2.55
C TYR A 206 -6.71 12.57 -2.51
N GLU A 207 -6.81 11.58 -3.39
CA GLU A 207 -7.95 10.67 -3.42
C GLU A 207 -7.90 9.68 -2.26
N LEU A 208 -9.05 9.43 -1.65
CA LEU A 208 -9.21 8.43 -0.60
C LEU A 208 -8.95 7.03 -1.19
N TYR A 209 -7.98 6.33 -0.63
CA TYR A 209 -7.57 4.99 -1.09
C TYR A 209 -8.32 3.87 -0.36
N GLY A 210 -8.62 4.05 0.91
CA GLY A 210 -9.29 3.03 1.73
C GLY A 210 -9.38 3.40 3.19
N PHE A 211 -9.90 2.46 3.98
CA PHE A 211 -10.08 2.61 5.42
C PHE A 211 -9.21 1.62 6.18
N ARG A 212 -8.47 2.15 7.15
CA ARG A 212 -7.66 1.36 8.08
C ARG A 212 -8.36 1.28 9.41
N PHE A 213 -8.83 0.10 9.77
CA PHE A 213 -9.41 -0.20 11.06
C PHE A 213 -8.29 -0.53 12.05
N SER A 214 -8.21 0.23 13.11
CA SER A 214 -7.13 0.18 14.10
C SER A 214 -7.67 -0.28 15.46
N LYS A 215 -6.94 -1.16 16.13
CA LYS A 215 -7.21 -1.57 17.51
C LYS A 215 -5.91 -1.74 18.26
N ASN A 216 -5.75 -1.08 19.40
CA ASN A 216 -4.63 -1.36 20.29
C ASN A 216 -4.80 -2.74 20.93
N ILE A 217 -3.76 -3.58 20.86
CA ILE A 217 -3.76 -4.93 21.40
C ILE A 217 -2.69 -5.16 22.48
N SER A 218 -1.74 -4.24 22.60
CA SER A 218 -0.73 -4.26 23.66
C SER A 218 -0.06 -2.90 23.78
N LEU A 219 0.27 -2.50 25.00
CA LEU A 219 1.03 -1.28 25.30
C LEU A 219 2.54 -1.54 25.46
N LYS A 220 2.95 -2.78 25.71
CA LYS A 220 4.38 -3.17 25.88
C LYS A 220 4.62 -4.59 25.36
N PRO A 221 5.17 -4.76 24.14
CA PRO A 221 5.43 -3.71 23.13
C PRO A 221 4.15 -3.06 22.61
N LEU A 222 4.25 -1.84 22.12
CA LEU A 222 3.11 -1.14 21.55
C LEU A 222 2.68 -1.82 20.24
N ARG A 223 1.46 -2.37 20.22
CA ARG A 223 0.95 -3.17 19.10
C ARG A 223 -0.47 -2.76 18.72
N TYR A 224 -0.71 -2.70 17.42
CA TYR A 224 -2.03 -2.43 16.85
C TYR A 224 -2.40 -3.45 15.79
N TYR A 225 -3.62 -3.93 15.78
CA TYR A 225 -4.21 -4.40 14.54
C TYR A 225 -4.32 -3.22 13.58
N GLY A 226 -4.04 -3.48 12.30
CA GLY A 226 -4.14 -2.47 11.26
C GLY A 226 -4.71 -3.12 10.00
N ILE A 227 -6.02 -3.31 9.99
CA ILE A 227 -6.73 -3.98 8.91
C ILE A 227 -7.11 -2.94 7.86
N LEU A 228 -6.58 -3.08 6.67
CA LEU A 228 -6.86 -2.17 5.56
C LEU A 228 -7.88 -2.79 4.61
N VAL A 229 -8.99 -2.09 4.43
CA VAL A 229 -9.97 -2.34 3.37
C VAL A 229 -9.88 -1.19 2.37
N PHE A 230 -9.65 -1.52 1.09
CA PHE A 230 -9.48 -0.57 0.00
C PHE A 230 -10.35 -0.95 -1.21
N GLY A 231 -10.21 -0.28 -2.35
CA GLY A 231 -10.97 -0.57 -3.56
C GLY A 231 -12.13 0.40 -3.78
N SER A 232 -13.36 -0.07 -3.81
CA SER A 232 -14.56 0.77 -3.96
C SER A 232 -15.68 0.31 -3.01
N PRO A 233 -16.72 1.15 -2.79
CA PRO A 233 -17.86 0.76 -1.95
C PRO A 233 -18.53 -0.54 -2.37
N GLN A 234 -18.58 -0.80 -3.68
CA GLN A 234 -19.23 -1.99 -4.23
C GLN A 234 -18.28 -3.20 -4.30
N ARG A 235 -16.97 -2.97 -4.14
CA ARG A 235 -15.93 -4.00 -4.26
C ARG A 235 -14.82 -3.74 -3.24
N PRO A 236 -15.10 -3.97 -1.97
CA PRO A 236 -14.08 -3.86 -0.93
C PRO A 236 -13.03 -4.96 -1.10
N LEU A 237 -11.77 -4.58 -1.04
CA LEU A 237 -10.61 -5.45 -1.12
C LEU A 237 -9.88 -5.42 0.22
N LEU A 238 -9.37 -6.57 0.66
CA LEU A 238 -8.62 -6.69 1.90
C LEU A 238 -7.12 -6.76 1.63
N ASP A 239 -6.33 -5.87 2.23
CA ASP A 239 -4.88 -6.02 2.30
C ASP A 239 -4.54 -7.13 3.31
N ARG A 240 -3.82 -8.14 2.87
CA ARG A 240 -3.40 -9.25 3.72
C ARG A 240 -2.13 -8.93 4.50
N SER A 241 -1.35 -7.95 4.04
CA SER A 241 -0.18 -7.44 4.75
C SER A 241 -0.57 -6.39 5.79
N PRO A 242 0.33 -5.98 6.69
CA PRO A 242 0.07 -4.85 7.59
C PRO A 242 -0.03 -3.50 6.88
N SER A 243 0.14 -3.42 5.57
CA SER A 243 0.17 -2.24 4.70
C SER A 243 1.32 -1.27 5.02
N GLY A 244 2.25 -1.07 4.07
CA GLY A 244 3.38 -0.14 4.28
C GLY A 244 2.93 1.32 4.37
N THR A 245 2.14 1.77 3.39
CA THR A 245 1.61 3.14 3.30
C THR A 245 0.51 3.39 4.33
N GLY A 246 -0.37 2.41 4.57
CA GLY A 246 -1.39 2.50 5.61
C GLY A 246 -0.79 2.53 7.02
N SER A 247 0.29 1.77 7.28
CA SER A 247 1.02 1.85 8.56
C SER A 247 1.75 3.17 8.72
N SER A 248 2.26 3.76 7.62
CA SER A 248 2.88 5.09 7.64
C SER A 248 1.87 6.19 7.99
N ALA A 249 0.67 6.15 7.39
CA ALA A 249 -0.42 7.07 7.73
C ALA A 249 -0.88 6.89 9.18
N HIS A 250 -1.01 5.63 9.64
CA HIS A 250 -1.38 5.33 11.03
C HIS A 250 -0.31 5.80 12.01
N LEU A 251 0.96 5.63 11.68
CA LEU A 251 2.06 6.13 12.51
C LEU A 251 2.05 7.67 12.64
N ALA A 252 1.74 8.39 11.54
CA ALA A 252 1.55 9.84 11.58
C ALA A 252 0.38 10.24 12.49
N TYR A 253 -0.74 9.51 12.43
CA TYR A 253 -1.88 9.69 13.34
C TYR A 253 -1.48 9.46 14.79
N LEU A 254 -0.87 8.32 15.12
CA LEU A 254 -0.45 8.00 16.49
C LEU A 254 0.54 9.03 17.05
N TYR A 255 1.48 9.48 16.22
CA TYR A 255 2.45 10.50 16.59
C TYR A 255 1.79 11.86 16.86
N SER A 256 0.86 12.28 16.00
CA SER A 256 0.13 13.54 16.18
C SER A 256 -0.73 13.58 17.44
N ARG A 257 -1.20 12.42 17.91
CA ARG A 257 -1.97 12.25 19.14
C ARG A 257 -1.10 12.04 20.38
N GLY A 258 0.23 11.93 20.22
CA GLY A 258 1.16 11.68 21.32
C GLY A 258 1.16 10.24 21.84
N PHE A 259 0.54 9.31 21.12
CA PHE A 259 0.51 7.88 21.49
C PHE A 259 1.85 7.18 21.21
N VAL A 260 2.69 7.74 20.36
CA VAL A 260 4.02 7.23 20.03
C VAL A 260 5.01 8.38 19.98
N LYS A 261 6.25 8.12 20.43
CA LYS A 261 7.36 9.07 20.38
C LYS A 261 8.27 8.79 19.18
N LYS A 262 9.09 9.80 18.83
CA LYS A 262 10.15 9.62 17.83
C LYS A 262 11.07 8.46 18.24
N MET A 263 11.43 7.61 17.28
CA MET A 263 12.25 6.40 17.43
C MET A 263 11.59 5.25 18.23
N GLU A 264 10.39 5.43 18.75
CA GLU A 264 9.64 4.36 19.40
C GLU A 264 9.04 3.42 18.36
N PHE A 265 9.17 2.11 18.57
CA PHE A 265 8.62 1.09 17.70
C PHE A 265 7.15 0.81 18.00
N VAL A 266 6.40 0.64 16.92
CA VAL A 266 5.02 0.16 16.93
C VAL A 266 4.97 -1.10 16.06
N GLU A 267 4.33 -2.15 16.55
CA GLU A 267 4.02 -3.35 15.76
C GLU A 267 2.63 -3.21 15.15
N PHE A 268 2.54 -3.34 13.83
CA PHE A 268 1.29 -3.37 13.10
C PHE A 268 1.00 -4.79 12.63
N VAL A 269 -0.11 -5.35 13.09
CA VAL A 269 -0.52 -6.74 12.81
C VAL A 269 -1.62 -6.75 11.77
N SER A 270 -1.48 -7.57 10.74
CA SER A 270 -2.45 -7.71 9.65
C SER A 270 -3.58 -8.68 9.97
N ALA A 271 -4.57 -8.76 9.08
CA ALA A 271 -5.68 -9.71 9.16
C ALA A 271 -5.25 -11.19 9.22
N ILE A 272 -4.08 -11.53 8.69
CA ILE A 272 -3.52 -12.89 8.70
C ILE A 272 -2.40 -13.10 9.73
N GLY A 273 -2.23 -12.12 10.66
CA GLY A 273 -1.25 -12.21 11.74
C GLY A 273 0.20 -11.88 11.37
N THR A 274 0.48 -11.42 10.14
CA THR A 274 1.82 -10.93 9.78
C THR A 274 2.07 -9.55 10.39
N THR A 275 3.34 -9.21 10.64
CA THR A 275 3.70 -8.01 11.41
C THR A 275 4.70 -7.15 10.65
N PHE A 276 4.44 -5.83 10.62
CA PHE A 276 5.43 -4.80 10.33
C PHE A 276 5.79 -4.02 11.60
N LEU A 277 7.04 -3.58 11.64
CA LEU A 277 7.53 -2.65 12.66
C LEU A 277 7.57 -1.26 12.06
N GLY A 278 7.00 -0.28 12.74
CA GLY A 278 7.00 1.11 12.32
C GLY A 278 7.62 2.01 13.39
N ARG A 279 8.30 3.09 12.97
CA ARG A 279 8.74 4.18 13.85
C ARG A 279 8.84 5.49 13.08
N VAL A 280 8.71 6.60 13.80
CA VAL A 280 9.00 7.93 13.26
C VAL A 280 10.48 8.20 13.39
N VAL A 281 11.19 8.36 12.26
CA VAL A 281 12.65 8.63 12.26
C VAL A 281 12.98 10.10 12.10
N GLY A 282 12.03 10.91 11.66
CA GLY A 282 12.21 12.35 11.47
C GLY A 282 10.88 13.10 11.45
N GLU A 283 10.99 14.41 11.56
CA GLU A 283 9.91 15.37 11.34
C GLU A 283 10.28 16.22 10.14
N THR A 284 9.29 16.63 9.37
CA THR A 284 9.47 17.48 8.19
C THR A 284 8.19 18.26 7.93
N ALA A 285 8.22 19.16 6.97
CA ALA A 285 7.04 19.78 6.39
C ALA A 285 6.76 19.17 5.01
N PHE A 286 5.51 18.98 4.68
CA PHE A 286 5.07 18.61 3.36
C PHE A 286 3.90 19.51 2.95
N GLU A 287 4.14 20.37 1.96
CA GLU A 287 3.21 21.45 1.59
C GLU A 287 2.82 22.28 2.84
N LYS A 288 1.53 22.28 3.20
CA LYS A 288 0.98 23.01 4.37
C LYS A 288 0.92 22.18 5.66
N TRP A 289 1.30 20.89 5.61
CA TRP A 289 1.15 19.98 6.73
C TRP A 289 2.46 19.75 7.46
N ASN A 290 2.37 19.67 8.80
CA ASN A 290 3.43 19.09 9.61
C ASN A 290 3.45 17.58 9.36
N ALA A 291 4.56 17.04 8.92
CA ALA A 291 4.69 15.66 8.52
C ALA A 291 5.78 14.95 9.32
N VAL A 292 5.66 13.65 9.40
CA VAL A 292 6.71 12.76 9.92
C VAL A 292 7.35 11.99 8.78
N VAL A 293 8.57 11.52 8.99
CA VAL A 293 9.25 10.56 8.12
C VAL A 293 9.10 9.18 8.76
N PRO A 294 8.21 8.32 8.24
CA PRO A 294 8.02 7.00 8.78
C PRO A 294 9.04 6.01 8.21
N GLU A 295 9.54 5.15 9.07
CA GLU A 295 10.30 3.95 8.71
C GLU A 295 9.44 2.73 9.03
N ILE A 296 9.19 1.89 8.03
CA ILE A 296 8.43 0.65 8.15
C ILE A 296 9.33 -0.51 7.76
N SER A 297 9.41 -1.54 8.59
CA SER A 297 10.19 -2.72 8.27
C SER A 297 9.38 -4.00 8.50
N THR A 298 9.74 -5.05 7.74
CA THR A 298 9.25 -6.39 8.05
C THR A 298 9.89 -6.85 9.37
N ALA A 299 9.14 -7.56 10.23
CA ALA A 299 9.70 -8.02 11.51
C ALA A 299 10.85 -9.03 11.29
N THR A 300 10.68 -9.89 10.29
CA THR A 300 11.68 -10.89 9.83
C THR A 300 11.70 -10.85 8.30
N ARG A 301 12.37 -11.83 7.67
CA ARG A 301 12.19 -12.03 6.23
C ARG A 301 10.73 -12.34 5.92
N ALA A 302 10.12 -11.51 5.10
CA ALA A 302 8.70 -11.60 4.77
C ALA A 302 8.41 -11.61 3.27
N CYS A 303 9.44 -11.40 2.43
CA CYS A 303 9.31 -11.38 0.98
C CYS A 303 9.90 -12.65 0.34
N TYR A 304 9.11 -13.30 -0.50
CA TYR A 304 9.49 -14.54 -1.20
C TYR A 304 9.08 -14.47 -2.66
N ILE A 305 9.98 -14.93 -3.55
CA ILE A 305 9.66 -15.15 -4.97
C ILE A 305 8.83 -16.41 -5.04
N THR A 306 7.67 -16.35 -5.68
CA THR A 306 6.73 -17.48 -5.78
C THR A 306 6.64 -18.04 -7.19
N ALA A 307 6.82 -17.22 -8.23
CA ALA A 307 6.78 -17.68 -9.60
C ALA A 307 7.53 -16.78 -10.59
N TYR A 308 7.94 -17.38 -11.68
CA TYR A 308 8.26 -16.74 -12.96
C TYR A 308 7.22 -17.23 -13.96
N THR A 309 6.38 -16.33 -14.46
CA THR A 309 5.16 -16.70 -15.19
C THR A 309 5.03 -15.90 -16.47
N THR A 310 4.42 -16.51 -17.48
CA THR A 310 3.97 -15.83 -18.68
C THR A 310 2.47 -16.04 -18.82
N VAL A 311 1.71 -14.94 -18.89
CA VAL A 311 0.29 -14.97 -19.26
C VAL A 311 0.15 -14.76 -20.74
N VAL A 312 -0.83 -15.46 -21.33
CA VAL A 312 -1.16 -15.37 -22.75
C VAL A 312 -2.56 -14.79 -22.88
N LEU A 313 -2.74 -13.94 -23.88
CA LEU A 313 -4.02 -13.41 -24.29
C LEU A 313 -4.32 -13.94 -25.69
N GLU A 314 -5.25 -14.89 -25.78
CA GLU A 314 -5.70 -15.43 -27.05
C GLU A 314 -6.71 -14.48 -27.71
N PRO A 315 -6.64 -14.26 -29.04
CA PRO A 315 -7.49 -13.29 -29.74
C PRO A 315 -8.97 -13.61 -29.68
N ASP A 316 -9.32 -14.88 -29.58
CA ASP A 316 -10.67 -15.44 -29.59
C ASP A 316 -11.23 -15.77 -28.22
N ASP A 317 -10.47 -15.48 -27.14
CA ASP A 317 -10.97 -15.62 -25.78
C ASP A 317 -12.00 -14.51 -25.47
N PRO A 318 -13.30 -14.84 -25.27
CA PRO A 318 -14.33 -13.84 -25.00
C PRO A 318 -14.13 -13.13 -23.64
N LEU A 319 -13.32 -13.72 -22.74
CA LEU A 319 -12.92 -13.15 -21.46
C LEU A 319 -11.47 -12.66 -21.47
N GLY A 320 -10.89 -12.49 -22.65
CA GLY A 320 -9.49 -12.12 -22.83
C GLY A 320 -9.10 -10.80 -22.15
N GLU A 321 -10.01 -9.82 -22.07
CA GLU A 321 -9.77 -8.60 -21.31
C GLU A 321 -9.93 -8.78 -19.78
N GLY A 322 -10.47 -9.93 -19.36
CA GLY A 322 -10.78 -10.22 -17.97
C GLY A 322 -11.97 -9.43 -17.44
N PHE A 323 -12.31 -9.69 -16.22
CA PHE A 323 -13.33 -8.96 -15.46
C PHE A 323 -12.81 -8.64 -14.06
N THR A 324 -13.33 -7.58 -13.48
CA THR A 324 -12.95 -7.18 -12.14
C THR A 324 -13.30 -8.29 -11.15
N PRO A 325 -12.40 -8.66 -10.22
CA PRO A 325 -12.67 -9.70 -9.24
C PRO A 325 -14.00 -9.49 -8.53
N LEU A 326 -14.79 -10.56 -8.44
CA LEU A 326 -16.09 -10.51 -7.77
C LEU A 326 -15.88 -10.40 -6.25
N PRO A 327 -16.72 -9.64 -5.54
CA PRO A 327 -16.72 -9.64 -4.07
C PRO A 327 -17.14 -11.01 -3.55
N ILE A 328 -16.51 -11.44 -2.46
CA ILE A 328 -16.85 -12.67 -1.75
C ILE A 328 -18.03 -12.41 -0.82
#